data_8b32fa50f39fde7c14e17ac7310e4801
#
_entry.id   8b32fa50f39fde7c14e17ac7310e4801
#
_cell.length_a   1.000
_cell.length_b   1.000
_cell.length_c   1.000
_cell.angle_alpha   90.00
_cell.angle_beta   90.00
_cell.angle_gamma   90.00
#
_symmetry.space_group_name_H-M   'P 1'
#
loop_
_entity.id
_entity.type
_entity.pdbx_description
1 polymer ?
#
loop_
_entity_poly.entity_id
_entity_poly.type
_entity_poly.pdbx_seq_one_letter_code
_entity_poly.pdbx_strand_id
1 'polypeptide(L)'
;MSCCTVLCYPLTVTEFYPVGQAMYSPVLEMQQPLLYGMQTPPNQVPGYEGIGGGFLPPPPIQPMPTPDSQPAHDWSIPALTKEEAQEVFHNFAMSNCCYSPGPATDGVITSMEQFNTYRYRLETYTESRKTEWATKPYEGQPLTAYTQIAPNPWEVPVQVPAMFTNSTQDVEVPYTASVKPCDTCCASGKCQCTKCHGSKTKQCNMCRGSGKAAEGQVCAKCNGTGKMKCPDCSGQGTTECDTCKGKKKLLMYIKLTVEWKNNVDNYVVEQSSGLEKNELDAVTGKKLLKDTKFMVYPLNGFPEMNVAQASDRMIREHHSNFSQTSRITQQQQSVELIPITKVTYRWQEKDYIYFVYGTELKVKAIDYPAMCCCTII
;
A
#
# COMPACT_ATOMS: atom_id res chain seq x y z
N MET A 1 20.32 -8.92 14.54
CA MET A 1 21.39 -9.39 15.47
C MET A 1 22.64 -8.58 15.20
N SER A 2 23.09 -7.81 16.18
CA SER A 2 24.19 -6.84 16.06
C SER A 2 25.52 -7.57 15.83
N CYS A 3 26.30 -7.11 14.84
CA CYS A 3 27.62 -7.69 14.52
C CYS A 3 28.73 -7.28 15.46
N CYS A 4 28.51 -6.34 16.38
CA CYS A 4 29.53 -5.79 17.27
C CYS A 4 29.29 -6.24 18.70
N THR A 5 30.07 -7.26 19.16
CA THR A 5 30.20 -7.63 20.57
C THR A 5 31.43 -6.96 21.21
N VAL A 6 31.84 -5.79 20.74
CA VAL A 6 32.90 -4.99 21.36
C VAL A 6 32.27 -3.69 21.80
N LEU A 7 32.24 -3.48 23.11
CA LEU A 7 31.77 -2.26 23.78
C LEU A 7 32.65 -1.08 23.35
N CYS A 8 32.09 -0.18 22.54
CA CYS A 8 32.67 1.12 22.35
C CYS A 8 32.31 1.99 23.57
N TYR A 9 33.21 2.14 24.54
CA TYR A 9 33.07 3.11 25.63
C TYR A 9 33.34 4.51 25.06
N PRO A 10 32.52 5.53 25.36
CA PRO A 10 32.86 6.90 25.10
C PRO A 10 33.94 7.33 26.10
N LEU A 11 35.08 7.80 25.59
CA LEU A 11 36.10 8.48 26.38
C LEU A 11 35.54 9.83 26.86
N THR A 12 35.19 9.92 28.13
CA THR A 12 34.92 11.17 28.82
C THR A 12 36.26 11.79 29.17
N VAL A 13 36.61 12.88 28.49
CA VAL A 13 37.70 13.75 28.90
C VAL A 13 37.10 14.87 29.74
N THR A 14 37.36 14.84 31.05
CA THR A 14 37.15 15.95 31.96
C THR A 14 38.43 16.75 31.99
N GLU A 15 38.45 17.95 31.42
CA GLU A 15 39.52 18.93 31.70
C GLU A 15 38.92 20.17 32.34
N PHE A 16 39.57 20.53 33.46
CA PHE A 16 39.34 21.72 34.26
C PHE A 16 39.96 22.96 33.58
N TYR A 17 39.20 24.07 33.55
CA TYR A 17 39.75 25.40 33.21
C TYR A 17 39.97 26.27 34.44
N PRO A 18 41.10 27.01 34.53
CA PRO A 18 41.18 28.17 35.37
C PRO A 18 40.88 29.46 34.59
N VAL A 19 40.26 30.39 35.30
CA VAL A 19 39.82 31.72 34.87
C VAL A 19 41.04 32.66 34.74
N GLY A 20 41.03 33.55 33.73
CA GLY A 20 42.00 34.69 33.73
C GLY A 20 42.02 35.51 32.44
N GLN A 21 41.29 36.62 32.46
CA GLN A 21 41.56 37.97 31.89
C GLN A 21 41.82 38.24 30.39
N ALA A 22 41.14 39.29 29.98
CA ALA A 22 41.01 39.98 28.70
C ALA A 22 42.28 40.56 28.07
N MET A 23 42.33 40.75 26.75
CA MET A 23 42.39 42.05 26.03
C MET A 23 42.77 41.94 24.54
N TYR A 24 42.02 42.72 23.72
CA TYR A 24 42.33 43.30 22.40
C TYR A 24 42.40 42.43 21.12
N SER A 25 41.47 42.74 20.21
CA SER A 25 41.51 42.55 18.74
C SER A 25 42.60 43.41 18.06
N PRO A 26 42.93 43.31 16.76
CA PRO A 26 42.17 42.76 15.62
C PRO A 26 43.03 41.94 14.62
N VAL A 27 42.44 41.36 13.64
CA VAL A 27 42.70 41.35 12.19
C VAL A 27 42.11 40.10 11.54
N LEU A 28 41.33 40.36 10.54
CA LEU A 28 40.71 39.36 9.66
C LEU A 28 41.78 38.49 8.98
N GLU A 29 41.71 37.22 9.21
CA GLU A 29 42.22 36.23 8.28
C GLU A 29 41.14 35.15 8.10
N MET A 30 40.57 35.08 6.88
CA MET A 30 39.62 34.05 6.51
C MET A 30 40.30 32.70 6.48
N GLN A 31 40.33 32.01 7.61
CA GLN A 31 40.62 30.59 7.65
C GLN A 31 39.34 29.84 7.44
N GLN A 32 39.26 29.09 6.35
CA GLN A 32 38.23 28.11 6.12
C GLN A 32 38.11 27.17 7.32
N PRO A 33 36.93 27.00 7.93
CA PRO A 33 36.77 26.02 9.00
C PRO A 33 36.94 24.64 8.41
N LEU A 34 37.96 23.93 8.88
CA LEU A 34 38.08 22.50 8.77
C LEU A 34 36.82 21.88 9.41
N LEU A 35 35.87 21.49 8.59
CA LEU A 35 34.67 20.75 8.98
C LEU A 35 35.06 19.34 9.44
N TYR A 36 35.64 19.22 10.61
CA TYR A 36 35.70 17.98 11.35
C TYR A 36 34.36 17.77 12.04
N GLY A 37 33.58 16.88 11.47
CA GLY A 37 32.50 16.04 12.00
C GLY A 37 31.88 16.44 13.36
N MET A 38 31.14 17.53 13.43
CA MET A 38 30.10 17.63 14.45
C MET A 38 29.00 16.66 14.06
N GLN A 39 28.91 15.53 14.76
CA GLN A 39 27.75 14.67 14.78
C GLN A 39 26.64 15.44 15.49
N THR A 40 25.89 16.24 14.74
CA THR A 40 24.63 16.76 15.27
C THR A 40 23.64 15.58 15.40
N PRO A 41 22.94 15.48 16.55
CA PRO A 41 21.93 14.45 16.70
C PRO A 41 20.89 14.57 15.57
N PRO A 42 20.29 13.44 15.12
CA PRO A 42 19.38 13.40 13.97
C PRO A 42 18.13 14.27 14.09
N ASN A 43 17.89 14.91 15.23
CA ASN A 43 16.67 15.70 15.50
C ASN A 43 16.83 17.21 15.24
N GLN A 44 17.90 17.68 14.56
CA GLN A 44 18.18 19.12 14.43
C GLN A 44 18.06 19.69 13.01
N VAL A 45 17.33 19.04 12.10
CA VAL A 45 16.98 19.67 10.83
C VAL A 45 15.73 20.54 11.06
N PRO A 46 15.82 21.88 10.90
CA PRO A 46 14.66 22.78 11.11
C PRO A 46 13.46 22.35 10.26
N GLY A 47 12.28 22.27 10.88
CA GLY A 47 11.06 21.79 10.24
C GLY A 47 10.88 20.26 10.21
N TYR A 48 11.86 19.52 10.77
CA TYR A 48 11.83 18.05 10.83
C TYR A 48 12.07 17.53 12.26
N GLU A 49 11.82 18.36 13.26
CA GLU A 49 11.90 17.98 14.66
C GLU A 49 10.79 16.94 14.98
N GLY A 50 11.15 15.89 15.68
CA GLY A 50 10.20 14.87 16.11
C GLY A 50 9.77 13.87 15.05
N ILE A 51 10.61 13.60 14.03
CA ILE A 51 10.35 12.55 13.03
C ILE A 51 10.16 11.20 13.73
N GLY A 52 8.91 10.79 13.90
CA GLY A 52 8.49 9.58 14.58
C GLY A 52 7.63 8.64 13.73
N GLY A 53 7.62 8.78 12.42
CA GLY A 53 6.94 7.87 11.51
C GLY A 53 5.42 8.07 11.38
N GLY A 54 4.85 9.14 11.92
CA GLY A 54 3.45 9.53 11.72
C GLY A 54 3.21 10.25 10.39
N PHE A 55 1.95 10.28 9.95
CA PHE A 55 1.54 11.11 8.81
C PHE A 55 1.63 12.60 9.18
N LEU A 56 2.08 13.39 8.22
CA LEU A 56 2.19 14.84 8.39
C LEU A 56 0.84 15.50 8.09
N PRO A 57 0.36 16.44 8.94
CA PRO A 57 -0.88 17.13 8.67
C PRO A 57 -0.77 17.93 7.36
N PRO A 58 -1.79 17.87 6.49
CA PRO A 58 -1.83 18.65 5.26
C PRO A 58 -2.03 20.14 5.57
N PRO A 59 -1.64 21.03 4.64
CA PRO A 59 -1.96 22.45 4.77
C PRO A 59 -3.49 22.67 4.81
N PRO A 60 -3.97 23.75 5.47
CA PRO A 60 -5.41 24.05 5.59
C PRO A 60 -6.13 24.07 4.24
N ILE A 61 -7.31 23.47 4.20
CA ILE A 61 -8.15 23.40 3.00
C ILE A 61 -8.88 24.74 2.81
N GLN A 62 -8.96 25.21 1.56
CA GLN A 62 -9.75 26.41 1.21
C GLN A 62 -11.26 26.14 1.35
N PRO A 63 -12.08 27.19 1.63
CA PRO A 63 -13.53 27.04 1.78
C PRO A 63 -14.17 26.44 0.51
N MET A 64 -15.18 25.60 0.74
CA MET A 64 -15.89 24.91 -0.35
C MET A 64 -16.68 25.89 -1.24
N PRO A 65 -16.61 25.77 -2.58
CA PRO A 65 -17.48 26.50 -3.49
C PRO A 65 -18.95 26.10 -3.31
N THR A 66 -19.88 26.97 -3.72
CA THR A 66 -21.34 26.71 -3.64
C THR A 66 -21.80 25.65 -4.64
N PRO A 67 -22.83 24.85 -4.32
CA PRO A 67 -23.31 23.79 -5.21
C PRO A 67 -23.95 24.34 -6.49
N ASP A 68 -23.54 23.77 -7.64
CA ASP A 68 -24.25 23.98 -8.91
C ASP A 68 -25.49 23.10 -8.99
N SER A 69 -26.54 23.57 -9.69
CA SER A 69 -27.75 22.79 -9.96
C SER A 69 -27.43 21.55 -10.81
N GLN A 70 -27.85 20.38 -10.36
CA GLN A 70 -27.65 19.14 -11.10
C GLN A 70 -28.59 19.06 -12.33
N PRO A 71 -28.12 18.56 -13.49
CA PRO A 71 -28.96 18.38 -14.67
C PRO A 71 -30.01 17.28 -14.44
N ALA A 72 -31.17 17.44 -15.05
CA ALA A 72 -32.20 16.39 -15.06
C ALA A 72 -31.74 15.20 -15.89
N HIS A 73 -31.74 14.01 -15.30
CA HIS A 73 -31.33 12.75 -15.94
C HIS A 73 -32.52 11.83 -16.16
N ASP A 74 -32.45 11.05 -17.24
CA ASP A 74 -33.40 9.96 -17.50
C ASP A 74 -33.03 8.74 -16.64
N TRP A 75 -33.89 8.47 -15.65
CA TRP A 75 -33.73 7.42 -14.65
C TRP A 75 -34.34 6.08 -15.07
N SER A 76 -34.82 5.96 -16.32
CA SER A 76 -35.46 4.73 -16.79
C SER A 76 -34.49 3.65 -17.27
N ILE A 77 -34.80 2.40 -16.98
CA ILE A 77 -34.19 1.22 -17.62
C ILE A 77 -35.28 0.49 -18.42
N PRO A 78 -34.98 0.04 -19.65
CA PRO A 78 -35.84 -0.84 -20.38
C PRO A 78 -36.12 -2.11 -19.56
N ALA A 79 -37.38 -2.54 -19.51
CA ALA A 79 -37.75 -3.79 -18.87
C ALA A 79 -37.17 -4.95 -19.68
N LEU A 80 -36.68 -5.98 -19.01
CA LEU A 80 -36.27 -7.24 -19.64
C LEU A 80 -37.51 -7.91 -20.27
N THR A 81 -37.38 -8.33 -21.52
CA THR A 81 -38.47 -9.09 -22.20
C THR A 81 -38.48 -10.55 -21.73
N LYS A 82 -39.61 -11.25 -21.98
CA LYS A 82 -39.70 -12.69 -21.64
C LYS A 82 -38.72 -13.52 -22.45
N GLU A 83 -38.56 -13.17 -23.70
CA GLU A 83 -37.64 -13.83 -24.64
C GLU A 83 -36.19 -13.70 -24.18
N GLU A 84 -35.77 -12.48 -23.81
CA GLU A 84 -34.42 -12.24 -23.27
C GLU A 84 -34.21 -12.98 -21.95
N ALA A 85 -35.22 -12.98 -21.06
CA ALA A 85 -35.15 -13.69 -19.78
C ALA A 85 -34.99 -15.21 -19.98
N GLN A 86 -35.70 -15.78 -20.94
CA GLN A 86 -35.61 -17.19 -21.29
C GLN A 86 -34.23 -17.54 -21.89
N GLU A 87 -33.76 -16.73 -22.82
CA GLU A 87 -32.45 -16.93 -23.47
C GLU A 87 -31.31 -16.90 -22.45
N VAL A 88 -31.27 -15.88 -21.56
CA VAL A 88 -30.25 -15.74 -20.54
C VAL A 88 -30.31 -16.91 -19.54
N PHE A 89 -31.51 -17.37 -19.17
CA PHE A 89 -31.68 -18.53 -18.29
C PHE A 89 -31.22 -19.84 -18.96
N HIS A 90 -31.53 -20.03 -20.26
CA HIS A 90 -31.03 -21.17 -21.02
C HIS A 90 -29.52 -21.20 -21.08
N ASN A 91 -28.87 -20.05 -21.38
CA ASN A 91 -27.43 -19.92 -21.43
C ASN A 91 -26.78 -20.19 -20.07
N PHE A 92 -27.40 -19.75 -18.98
CA PHE A 92 -26.99 -20.08 -17.62
C PHE A 92 -27.05 -21.59 -17.35
N ALA A 93 -28.12 -22.26 -17.70
CA ALA A 93 -28.25 -23.72 -17.52
C ALA A 93 -27.19 -24.49 -18.32
N MET A 94 -26.95 -24.08 -19.57
CA MET A 94 -25.96 -24.69 -20.45
C MET A 94 -24.51 -24.47 -19.97
N SER A 95 -24.25 -23.37 -19.30
CA SER A 95 -22.90 -23.06 -18.76
C SER A 95 -22.55 -23.87 -17.50
N ASN A 96 -23.54 -24.50 -16.85
CA ASN A 96 -23.36 -25.27 -15.64
C ASN A 96 -23.44 -26.78 -15.94
N CYS A 97 -22.34 -27.47 -15.87
CA CYS A 97 -22.26 -28.92 -16.16
C CYS A 97 -23.17 -29.80 -15.30
N CYS A 98 -23.65 -29.29 -14.16
CA CYS A 98 -24.54 -30.01 -13.25
C CYS A 98 -26.02 -29.72 -13.49
N TYR A 99 -26.37 -28.87 -14.45
CA TYR A 99 -27.75 -28.51 -14.74
C TYR A 99 -28.23 -29.16 -16.05
N SER A 100 -29.40 -29.79 -16.01
CA SER A 100 -30.11 -30.20 -17.24
C SER A 100 -30.76 -28.98 -17.88
N PRO A 101 -30.68 -28.78 -19.20
CA PRO A 101 -31.32 -27.65 -19.88
C PRO A 101 -32.86 -27.68 -19.88
N GLY A 102 -33.50 -28.83 -19.58
CA GLY A 102 -34.95 -29.00 -19.64
C GLY A 102 -35.76 -27.90 -18.94
N PRO A 103 -35.53 -27.58 -17.66
CA PRO A 103 -36.27 -26.50 -16.97
C PRO A 103 -36.16 -25.14 -17.65
N ALA A 104 -35.01 -24.82 -18.22
CA ALA A 104 -34.77 -23.55 -18.89
C ALA A 104 -35.33 -23.53 -20.34
N THR A 105 -35.49 -24.69 -20.98
CA THR A 105 -36.01 -24.81 -22.34
C THR A 105 -37.53 -24.91 -22.36
N ASP A 106 -38.09 -25.79 -21.48
CA ASP A 106 -39.50 -26.13 -21.49
C ASP A 106 -40.31 -25.37 -20.44
N GLY A 107 -39.63 -24.65 -19.53
CA GLY A 107 -40.30 -23.87 -18.48
C GLY A 107 -41.02 -22.66 -19.05
N VAL A 108 -42.26 -22.45 -18.59
CA VAL A 108 -43.11 -21.32 -19.02
C VAL A 108 -43.04 -20.21 -18.00
N ILE A 109 -42.57 -19.01 -18.40
CA ILE A 109 -42.51 -17.83 -17.55
C ILE A 109 -43.96 -17.38 -17.24
N THR A 110 -44.30 -17.39 -15.94
CA THR A 110 -45.63 -17.01 -15.43
C THR A 110 -45.68 -15.58 -14.92
N SER A 111 -44.59 -15.09 -14.32
CA SER A 111 -44.49 -13.70 -13.80
C SER A 111 -43.07 -13.16 -13.93
N MET A 112 -42.99 -11.86 -14.13
CA MET A 112 -41.74 -11.09 -14.08
C MET A 112 -41.95 -9.83 -13.24
N GLU A 113 -41.19 -9.67 -12.18
CA GLU A 113 -41.28 -8.55 -11.25
C GLU A 113 -39.94 -7.79 -11.21
N GLN A 114 -39.99 -6.47 -11.33
CA GLN A 114 -38.81 -5.62 -11.30
C GLN A 114 -38.54 -5.07 -9.89
N PHE A 115 -37.32 -5.22 -9.42
CA PHE A 115 -36.86 -4.77 -8.10
C PHE A 115 -35.66 -3.86 -8.21
N ASN A 116 -35.48 -3.14 -9.29
CA ASN A 116 -34.31 -2.28 -9.52
C ASN A 116 -33.83 -1.58 -8.25
N THR A 117 -32.51 -1.52 -8.07
CA THR A 117 -31.91 -0.83 -6.92
C THR A 117 -30.81 0.12 -7.34
N TYR A 118 -30.37 0.96 -6.41
CA TYR A 118 -29.34 1.97 -6.67
C TYR A 118 -28.06 1.62 -5.88
N ARG A 119 -26.93 1.82 -6.54
CA ARG A 119 -25.62 1.87 -5.90
C ARG A 119 -25.09 3.29 -5.93
N TYR A 120 -24.82 3.86 -4.76
CA TYR A 120 -24.03 5.06 -4.62
C TYR A 120 -22.57 4.67 -4.34
N ARG A 121 -21.64 5.29 -5.06
CA ARG A 121 -20.19 5.09 -4.88
C ARG A 121 -19.52 6.42 -4.68
N LEU A 122 -18.72 6.53 -3.62
CA LEU A 122 -17.85 7.67 -3.34
C LEU A 122 -16.40 7.23 -3.41
N GLU A 123 -15.61 7.98 -4.16
CA GLU A 123 -14.17 7.83 -4.25
C GLU A 123 -13.51 9.11 -3.75
N THR A 124 -12.62 9.01 -2.78
CA THR A 124 -11.84 10.14 -2.28
C THR A 124 -10.37 9.86 -2.49
N TYR A 125 -9.76 10.61 -3.38
CA TYR A 125 -8.35 10.52 -3.70
C TYR A 125 -7.56 11.41 -2.77
N THR A 126 -6.63 10.80 -2.05
CA THR A 126 -5.86 11.45 -0.99
C THR A 126 -4.37 11.35 -1.24
N GLU A 127 -3.62 12.37 -0.81
CA GLU A 127 -2.17 12.39 -0.72
C GLU A 127 -1.78 12.49 0.74
N SER A 128 -0.97 11.55 1.21
CA SER A 128 -0.36 11.60 2.55
C SER A 128 1.16 11.62 2.45
N ARG A 129 1.81 12.26 3.42
CA ARG A 129 3.26 12.41 3.47
C ARG A 129 3.79 11.99 4.81
N LYS A 130 4.87 11.22 4.79
CA LYS A 130 5.56 10.71 5.97
C LYS A 130 7.06 10.88 5.80
N THR A 131 7.73 11.31 6.85
CA THR A 131 9.19 11.44 6.84
C THR A 131 9.83 10.47 7.82
N GLU A 132 10.99 9.94 7.43
CA GLU A 132 11.83 9.11 8.29
C GLU A 132 13.31 9.30 7.96
N TRP A 133 14.18 9.04 8.93
CA TRP A 133 15.61 8.99 8.68
C TRP A 133 15.97 7.71 7.94
N ALA A 134 16.66 7.85 6.84
CA ALA A 134 17.16 6.75 6.02
C ALA A 134 18.68 6.83 5.88
N THR A 135 19.29 5.69 5.61
CA THR A 135 20.73 5.59 5.37
C THR A 135 21.01 4.73 4.14
N LYS A 136 22.06 5.10 3.40
CA LYS A 136 22.59 4.28 2.30
C LYS A 136 24.12 4.32 2.32
N PRO A 137 24.82 3.38 1.67
CA PRO A 137 26.28 3.44 1.58
C PRO A 137 26.76 4.79 1.03
N TYR A 138 27.76 5.38 1.68
CA TYR A 138 28.35 6.62 1.20
C TYR A 138 29.40 6.33 0.12
N GLU A 139 29.17 6.84 -1.07
CA GLU A 139 30.02 6.64 -2.25
C GLU A 139 30.60 7.94 -2.78
N GLY A 140 30.65 8.99 -1.95
CA GLY A 140 31.14 10.30 -2.36
C GLY A 140 30.04 11.26 -2.83
N GLN A 141 28.77 10.96 -2.55
CA GLN A 141 27.65 11.86 -2.85
C GLN A 141 27.85 13.22 -2.18
N PRO A 142 27.30 14.30 -2.78
CA PRO A 142 27.37 15.64 -2.19
C PRO A 142 26.73 15.68 -0.79
N LEU A 143 27.38 16.32 0.14
CA LEU A 143 26.82 16.58 1.46
C LEU A 143 26.06 17.89 1.39
N THR A 144 24.74 17.81 1.49
CA THR A 144 23.83 18.94 1.32
C THR A 144 23.26 19.47 2.63
N ALA A 145 23.44 18.72 3.74
CA ALA A 145 22.98 19.17 5.05
C ALA A 145 23.56 20.54 5.39
N TYR A 146 22.69 21.45 5.82
CA TYR A 146 23.06 22.81 6.24
C TYR A 146 23.61 23.76 5.13
N THR A 147 23.62 23.33 3.88
CA THR A 147 23.98 24.25 2.77
C THR A 147 22.85 25.22 2.45
N GLN A 148 21.61 24.80 2.66
CA GLN A 148 20.38 25.59 2.57
C GLN A 148 19.37 25.07 3.60
N ILE A 149 18.29 25.84 3.80
CA ILE A 149 17.16 25.39 4.62
C ILE A 149 16.42 24.29 3.87
N ALA A 150 16.19 23.15 4.54
CA ALA A 150 15.40 22.07 3.96
C ALA A 150 13.94 22.54 3.74
N PRO A 151 13.32 22.24 2.58
CA PRO A 151 11.92 22.59 2.35
C PRO A 151 11.01 21.81 3.31
N ASN A 152 9.83 22.40 3.62
CA ASN A 152 8.83 21.64 4.37
C ASN A 152 8.38 20.39 3.58
N PRO A 153 7.97 19.32 4.26
CA PRO A 153 7.57 18.08 3.58
C PRO A 153 6.51 18.27 2.48
N TRP A 154 5.59 19.23 2.65
CA TRP A 154 4.55 19.54 1.66
C TRP A 154 5.03 20.43 0.50
N GLU A 155 6.19 21.02 0.60
CA GLU A 155 6.82 21.85 -0.44
C GLU A 155 7.78 21.03 -1.33
N VAL A 156 8.16 19.82 -0.90
CA VAL A 156 9.02 18.96 -1.71
C VAL A 156 8.27 18.58 -2.99
N PRO A 157 8.82 18.91 -4.18
CA PRO A 157 8.16 18.59 -5.43
C PRO A 157 8.15 17.08 -5.68
N VAL A 158 6.99 16.55 -6.09
CA VAL A 158 6.79 15.13 -6.40
C VAL A 158 6.01 14.99 -7.70
N GLN A 159 6.20 13.88 -8.39
CA GLN A 159 5.45 13.59 -9.59
C GLN A 159 4.08 12.99 -9.20
N VAL A 160 3.02 13.73 -9.47
CA VAL A 160 1.65 13.28 -9.19
C VAL A 160 1.28 12.17 -10.18
N PRO A 161 0.81 11.01 -9.71
CA PRO A 161 0.36 9.92 -10.58
C PRO A 161 -0.99 10.23 -11.22
N ALA A 162 -1.49 9.30 -12.04
CA ALA A 162 -2.85 9.41 -12.58
C ALA A 162 -3.88 9.44 -11.45
N MET A 163 -4.90 10.30 -11.58
CA MET A 163 -5.95 10.46 -10.57
C MET A 163 -6.67 9.13 -10.28
N PHE A 164 -7.05 8.94 -9.02
CA PHE A 164 -7.72 7.74 -8.50
C PHE A 164 -6.90 6.43 -8.65
N THR A 165 -5.57 6.56 -8.85
CA THR A 165 -4.64 5.43 -8.90
C THR A 165 -3.79 5.40 -7.64
N ASN A 166 -3.76 4.26 -6.94
CA ASN A 166 -2.89 4.08 -5.79
C ASN A 166 -1.43 4.07 -6.21
N SER A 167 -0.61 4.85 -5.53
CA SER A 167 0.83 4.95 -5.81
C SER A 167 1.59 5.36 -4.57
N THR A 168 2.86 4.95 -4.50
CA THR A 168 3.78 5.38 -3.44
C THR A 168 5.10 5.80 -4.07
N GLN A 169 5.65 6.92 -3.62
CA GLN A 169 6.94 7.44 -4.07
C GLN A 169 7.81 7.81 -2.89
N ASP A 170 9.05 7.34 -2.90
CA ASP A 170 10.08 7.77 -1.94
C ASP A 170 10.98 8.82 -2.58
N VAL A 171 11.20 9.91 -1.86
CA VAL A 171 12.03 11.05 -2.31
C VAL A 171 13.03 11.41 -1.21
N GLU A 172 14.27 11.71 -1.59
CA GLU A 172 15.24 12.28 -0.66
C GLU A 172 14.92 13.77 -0.47
N VAL A 173 14.73 14.20 0.77
CA VAL A 173 14.49 15.62 1.05
C VAL A 173 15.79 16.41 0.80
N PRO A 174 15.75 17.44 -0.06
CA PRO A 174 16.94 18.26 -0.33
C PRO A 174 17.54 18.87 0.95
N TYR A 175 18.85 19.08 0.96
CA TYR A 175 19.59 19.75 2.04
C TYR A 175 19.57 19.06 3.40
N THR A 176 19.31 17.71 3.41
CA THR A 176 19.32 16.90 4.64
C THR A 176 20.43 15.86 4.68
N ALA A 177 21.16 15.67 3.56
CA ALA A 177 22.16 14.62 3.43
C ALA A 177 23.44 14.93 4.20
N SER A 178 23.78 14.06 5.15
CA SER A 178 25.01 14.11 5.98
C SER A 178 25.67 12.72 6.03
N VAL A 179 26.93 12.66 6.47
CA VAL A 179 27.68 11.39 6.57
C VAL A 179 27.89 10.99 8.02
N LYS A 180 27.68 9.73 8.32
CA LYS A 180 28.05 9.14 9.61
C LYS A 180 28.88 7.87 9.43
N PRO A 181 29.70 7.48 10.44
CA PRO A 181 30.30 6.16 10.48
C PRO A 181 29.23 5.06 10.41
N CYS A 182 29.59 3.92 9.84
CA CYS A 182 28.68 2.78 9.86
C CYS A 182 28.70 2.12 11.25
N ASP A 183 27.60 2.23 11.99
CA ASP A 183 27.48 1.69 13.35
C ASP A 183 27.53 0.14 13.34
N THR A 184 27.02 -0.50 12.28
CA THR A 184 26.97 -1.96 12.16
C THR A 184 28.35 -2.62 12.19
N CYS A 185 29.35 -1.98 11.57
CA CYS A 185 30.69 -2.52 11.48
C CYS A 185 31.72 -1.62 12.19
N CYS A 186 31.29 -0.65 12.99
CA CYS A 186 32.16 0.34 13.64
C CYS A 186 33.17 0.96 12.66
N ALA A 187 32.69 1.38 11.50
CA ALA A 187 33.46 1.97 10.40
C ALA A 187 34.60 1.09 9.84
N SER A 188 34.64 -0.22 10.16
CA SER A 188 35.65 -1.13 9.62
C SER A 188 35.39 -1.54 8.17
N GLY A 189 34.13 -1.47 7.70
CA GLY A 189 33.66 -1.96 6.40
C GLY A 189 33.46 -3.49 6.37
N LYS A 190 33.77 -4.19 7.45
CA LYS A 190 33.70 -5.66 7.53
C LYS A 190 32.98 -6.09 8.79
N CYS A 191 32.24 -7.20 8.70
CA CYS A 191 31.62 -7.86 9.82
C CYS A 191 32.21 -9.26 10.00
N GLN A 192 32.11 -9.79 11.20
CA GLN A 192 32.51 -11.16 11.47
C GLN A 192 31.67 -12.12 10.62
N CYS A 193 32.30 -13.09 9.98
CA CYS A 193 31.61 -14.08 9.18
C CYS A 193 30.66 -14.91 10.07
N THR A 194 29.36 -14.85 9.79
CA THR A 194 28.32 -15.53 10.55
C THR A 194 28.38 -17.06 10.42
N LYS A 195 29.04 -17.56 9.38
CA LYS A 195 29.14 -18.99 9.11
C LYS A 195 30.32 -19.68 9.80
N CYS A 196 31.41 -18.99 10.05
CA CYS A 196 32.56 -19.53 10.75
C CYS A 196 32.87 -18.80 12.06
N HIS A 197 32.06 -17.79 12.42
CA HIS A 197 32.24 -16.98 13.64
C HIS A 197 33.68 -16.51 13.83
N GLY A 198 34.28 -16.01 12.74
CA GLY A 198 35.65 -15.50 12.73
C GLY A 198 36.75 -16.56 12.72
N SER A 199 36.45 -17.86 12.85
CA SER A 199 37.44 -18.94 12.91
C SER A 199 38.15 -19.19 11.58
N LYS A 200 37.74 -18.57 10.49
CA LYS A 200 38.29 -18.68 9.12
C LYS A 200 38.06 -20.04 8.48
N THR A 201 37.72 -21.06 9.29
CA THR A 201 37.57 -22.44 8.87
C THR A 201 36.21 -23.01 9.27
N LYS A 202 35.78 -24.00 8.53
CA LYS A 202 34.64 -24.88 8.88
C LYS A 202 35.10 -26.32 9.02
N GLN A 203 34.34 -27.10 9.75
CA GLN A 203 34.54 -28.53 9.84
C GLN A 203 34.45 -29.17 8.45
N CYS A 204 35.36 -30.07 8.15
CA CYS A 204 35.35 -30.81 6.89
C CYS A 204 34.10 -31.69 6.83
N ASN A 205 33.28 -31.50 5.80
CA ASN A 205 32.04 -32.25 5.63
C ASN A 205 32.22 -33.69 5.20
N MET A 206 33.41 -34.08 4.67
CA MET A 206 33.72 -35.46 4.29
C MET A 206 34.09 -36.31 5.49
N CYS A 207 35.03 -35.83 6.34
CA CYS A 207 35.50 -36.58 7.53
C CYS A 207 34.84 -36.08 8.82
N ARG A 208 33.87 -35.18 8.78
CA ARG A 208 33.17 -34.59 9.93
C ARG A 208 34.14 -34.16 11.05
N GLY A 209 35.28 -33.58 10.63
CA GLY A 209 36.28 -33.04 11.56
C GLY A 209 37.34 -34.04 12.08
N SER A 210 37.22 -35.31 11.77
CA SER A 210 38.19 -36.32 12.26
C SER A 210 39.55 -36.27 11.60
N GLY A 211 39.65 -35.63 10.43
CA GLY A 211 40.85 -35.64 9.60
C GLY A 211 41.11 -36.97 8.87
N LYS A 212 40.33 -37.99 9.17
CA LYS A 212 40.48 -39.36 8.64
C LYS A 212 39.29 -39.72 7.75
N ALA A 213 39.55 -40.38 6.65
CA ALA A 213 38.54 -41.03 5.81
C ALA A 213 38.20 -42.42 6.35
N ALA A 214 37.32 -43.16 5.66
CA ALA A 214 37.08 -44.58 5.95
C ALA A 214 38.39 -45.35 5.92
N GLU A 215 38.50 -46.38 6.74
CA GLU A 215 39.72 -47.24 6.87
C GLU A 215 40.97 -46.56 7.48
N GLY A 216 40.78 -45.38 8.16
CA GLY A 216 41.89 -44.72 8.87
C GLY A 216 42.85 -43.92 7.99
N GLN A 217 42.63 -43.85 6.70
CA GLN A 217 43.42 -43.05 5.77
C GLN A 217 43.24 -41.57 6.00
N VAL A 218 44.21 -40.75 5.57
CA VAL A 218 44.16 -39.28 5.62
C VAL A 218 43.02 -38.79 4.73
N CYS A 219 42.15 -37.94 5.26
CA CYS A 219 41.07 -37.34 4.46
C CYS A 219 41.65 -36.42 3.37
N ALA A 220 41.49 -36.84 2.11
CA ALA A 220 42.03 -36.12 0.96
C ALA A 220 41.44 -34.70 0.81
N LYS A 221 40.20 -34.45 1.26
CA LYS A 221 39.55 -33.17 1.12
C LYS A 221 40.09 -32.07 2.03
N CYS A 222 40.55 -32.46 3.24
CA CYS A 222 41.13 -31.54 4.23
C CYS A 222 42.61 -31.80 4.51
N ASN A 223 43.24 -32.71 3.77
CA ASN A 223 44.62 -33.16 3.99
C ASN A 223 44.90 -33.49 5.46
N GLY A 224 43.99 -34.22 6.12
CA GLY A 224 44.13 -34.65 7.50
C GLY A 224 43.84 -33.57 8.57
N THR A 225 43.61 -32.35 8.21
CA THR A 225 43.40 -31.24 9.19
C THR A 225 42.02 -31.27 9.87
N GLY A 226 41.05 -31.99 9.34
CA GLY A 226 39.66 -31.99 9.81
C GLY A 226 38.91 -30.71 9.54
N LYS A 227 39.59 -29.70 9.02
CA LYS A 227 39.03 -28.36 8.76
C LYS A 227 39.25 -27.94 7.30
N MET A 228 38.35 -27.10 6.81
CA MET A 228 38.40 -26.50 5.48
C MET A 228 38.26 -24.97 5.58
N LYS A 229 38.84 -24.26 4.66
CA LYS A 229 38.59 -22.83 4.56
C LYS A 229 37.10 -22.57 4.48
N CYS A 230 36.60 -21.58 5.25
CA CYS A 230 35.21 -21.17 5.17
C CYS A 230 34.91 -20.62 3.77
N PRO A 231 33.98 -21.20 3.02
CA PRO A 231 33.69 -20.72 1.67
C PRO A 231 33.06 -19.32 1.68
N ASP A 232 32.24 -19.03 2.68
CA ASP A 232 31.48 -17.75 2.76
C ASP A 232 32.40 -16.51 2.94
N CYS A 233 33.52 -16.67 3.62
CA CYS A 233 34.50 -15.60 3.81
C CYS A 233 35.85 -15.92 3.16
N SER A 234 35.93 -16.96 2.33
CA SER A 234 37.17 -17.41 1.66
C SER A 234 38.35 -17.56 2.63
N GLY A 235 38.09 -17.92 3.88
CA GLY A 235 39.10 -18.08 4.92
C GLY A 235 39.58 -16.78 5.56
N GLN A 236 38.93 -15.64 5.30
CA GLN A 236 39.31 -14.35 5.90
C GLN A 236 38.77 -14.20 7.35
N GLY A 237 37.68 -14.89 7.69
CA GLY A 237 37.00 -14.78 8.99
C GLY A 237 36.02 -13.63 9.07
N THR A 238 36.06 -12.74 8.08
CA THR A 238 35.17 -11.57 7.96
C THR A 238 34.54 -11.53 6.58
N THR A 239 33.35 -10.95 6.51
CA THR A 239 32.62 -10.65 5.27
C THR A 239 32.45 -9.13 5.14
N GLU A 240 32.16 -8.67 3.97
CA GLU A 240 31.79 -7.28 3.75
C GLU A 240 30.55 -6.90 4.60
N CYS A 241 30.52 -5.70 5.14
CA CYS A 241 29.39 -5.22 5.91
C CYS A 241 28.21 -4.93 4.96
N ASP A 242 27.10 -5.64 5.15
CA ASP A 242 25.92 -5.49 4.30
C ASP A 242 25.28 -4.10 4.38
N THR A 243 25.41 -3.42 5.50
CA THR A 243 24.83 -2.08 5.71
C THR A 243 25.57 -1.00 4.92
N CYS A 244 26.91 -0.98 4.98
CA CYS A 244 27.69 0.04 4.28
C CYS A 244 28.35 -0.48 2.99
N LYS A 245 28.13 -1.72 2.60
CA LYS A 245 28.75 -2.35 1.42
C LYS A 245 30.27 -2.06 1.36
N GLY A 246 30.97 -2.32 2.47
CA GLY A 246 32.41 -2.11 2.60
C GLY A 246 32.86 -0.64 2.65
N LYS A 247 31.98 0.33 2.45
CA LYS A 247 32.33 1.77 2.35
C LYS A 247 32.66 2.42 3.68
N LYS A 248 32.45 1.75 4.82
CA LYS A 248 32.74 2.20 6.19
C LYS A 248 31.86 3.35 6.69
N LYS A 249 31.28 4.13 5.79
CA LYS A 249 30.45 5.31 6.08
C LYS A 249 29.08 5.15 5.42
N LEU A 250 28.10 5.79 6.03
CA LEU A 250 26.72 5.86 5.53
C LEU A 250 26.35 7.32 5.24
N LEU A 251 25.69 7.56 4.14
CA LEU A 251 24.96 8.79 3.90
C LEU A 251 23.63 8.68 4.66
N MET A 252 23.39 9.62 5.55
CA MET A 252 22.14 9.76 6.30
C MET A 252 21.35 10.92 5.71
N TYR A 253 20.08 10.74 5.45
CA TYR A 253 19.18 11.73 4.86
C TYR A 253 17.76 11.52 5.36
N ILE A 254 16.92 12.55 5.19
CA ILE A 254 15.48 12.41 5.44
C ILE A 254 14.83 11.88 4.17
N LYS A 255 14.18 10.73 4.29
CA LYS A 255 13.35 10.14 3.26
C LYS A 255 11.91 10.62 3.46
N LEU A 256 11.33 11.19 2.42
CA LEU A 256 9.91 11.52 2.32
C LEU A 256 9.21 10.42 1.53
N THR A 257 8.29 9.73 2.16
CA THR A 257 7.35 8.81 1.49
C THR A 257 6.05 9.56 1.23
N VAL A 258 5.67 9.62 -0.04
CA VAL A 258 4.40 10.19 -0.48
C VAL A 258 3.51 9.06 -0.96
N GLU A 259 2.34 8.94 -0.36
CA GLU A 259 1.37 7.91 -0.71
C GLU A 259 0.11 8.57 -1.26
N TRP A 260 -0.28 8.16 -2.46
CA TRP A 260 -1.58 8.48 -3.04
C TRP A 260 -2.49 7.28 -2.95
N LYS A 261 -3.68 7.51 -2.42
CA LYS A 261 -4.67 6.45 -2.18
C LYS A 261 -6.05 6.84 -2.67
N ASN A 262 -6.68 5.95 -3.42
CA ASN A 262 -8.09 6.05 -3.76
C ASN A 262 -8.91 5.30 -2.69
N ASN A 263 -9.59 6.04 -1.84
CA ASN A 263 -10.47 5.51 -0.81
C ASN A 263 -11.88 5.40 -1.39
N VAL A 264 -12.38 4.19 -1.46
CA VAL A 264 -13.62 3.86 -2.17
C VAL A 264 -14.61 3.22 -1.24
N ASP A 265 -15.78 3.84 -1.11
CA ASP A 265 -16.91 3.27 -0.39
C ASP A 265 -18.15 3.16 -1.30
N ASN A 266 -18.93 2.10 -1.09
CA ASN A 266 -20.15 1.83 -1.82
C ASN A 266 -21.32 1.65 -0.85
N TYR A 267 -22.47 2.16 -1.27
CA TYR A 267 -23.75 1.93 -0.61
C TYR A 267 -24.76 1.42 -1.63
N VAL A 268 -25.36 0.28 -1.37
CA VAL A 268 -26.45 -0.28 -2.19
C VAL A 268 -27.73 -0.16 -1.39
N VAL A 269 -28.76 0.40 -2.03
CA VAL A 269 -30.09 0.55 -1.40
C VAL A 269 -30.69 -0.83 -1.20
N GLU A 270 -31.20 -1.06 0.01
CA GLU A 270 -31.88 -2.32 0.32
C GLU A 270 -33.15 -2.47 -0.51
N GLN A 271 -33.41 -3.67 -0.98
CA GLN A 271 -34.57 -4.00 -1.78
C GLN A 271 -35.16 -5.37 -1.33
N SER A 272 -36.41 -5.61 -1.66
CA SER A 272 -37.20 -6.77 -1.17
C SER A 272 -37.28 -7.96 -2.13
N SER A 273 -36.42 -8.03 -3.16
CA SER A 273 -36.47 -9.14 -4.14
C SER A 273 -36.10 -10.50 -3.53
N GLY A 274 -35.28 -10.49 -2.46
CA GLY A 274 -34.66 -11.70 -1.90
C GLY A 274 -33.28 -12.02 -2.47
N LEU A 275 -32.74 -11.19 -3.38
CA LEU A 275 -31.36 -11.31 -3.86
C LEU A 275 -30.40 -10.73 -2.82
N GLU A 276 -29.33 -11.45 -2.53
CA GLU A 276 -28.36 -11.05 -1.53
C GLU A 276 -27.48 -9.86 -1.99
N LYS A 277 -27.02 -9.06 -1.04
CA LYS A 277 -26.20 -7.87 -1.32
C LYS A 277 -24.87 -8.21 -2.01
N ASN A 278 -24.23 -9.31 -1.64
CA ASN A 278 -22.98 -9.77 -2.25
C ASN A 278 -23.11 -10.04 -3.77
N GLU A 279 -24.29 -10.48 -4.21
CA GLU A 279 -24.58 -10.66 -5.64
C GLU A 279 -24.62 -9.31 -6.36
N LEU A 280 -25.20 -8.30 -5.70
CA LEU A 280 -25.29 -6.95 -6.24
C LEU A 280 -23.93 -6.27 -6.29
N ASP A 281 -23.04 -6.54 -5.33
CA ASP A 281 -21.68 -5.98 -5.32
C ASP A 281 -20.82 -6.49 -6.49
N ALA A 282 -21.17 -7.66 -7.04
CA ALA A 282 -20.42 -8.34 -8.11
C ALA A 282 -20.88 -7.99 -9.54
N VAL A 283 -21.83 -7.06 -9.70
CA VAL A 283 -22.37 -6.65 -11.01
C VAL A 283 -22.27 -5.14 -11.21
N THR A 284 -22.40 -4.68 -12.46
CA THR A 284 -22.50 -3.27 -12.78
C THR A 284 -23.95 -2.84 -13.02
N GLY A 285 -24.21 -1.55 -12.83
CA GLY A 285 -25.49 -0.91 -13.14
C GLY A 285 -25.38 0.08 -14.29
N LYS A 286 -26.52 0.55 -14.77
CA LYS A 286 -26.58 1.71 -15.67
C LYS A 286 -26.14 2.95 -14.90
N LYS A 287 -25.08 3.63 -15.37
CA LYS A 287 -24.62 4.87 -14.76
C LYS A 287 -25.64 5.98 -14.99
N LEU A 288 -26.16 6.54 -13.90
CA LEU A 288 -27.12 7.62 -13.92
C LEU A 288 -26.45 8.98 -13.70
N LEU A 289 -25.44 9.01 -12.81
CA LEU A 289 -24.71 10.21 -12.45
C LEU A 289 -23.24 9.88 -12.25
N LYS A 290 -22.38 10.78 -12.68
CA LYS A 290 -20.96 10.82 -12.33
C LYS A 290 -20.55 12.27 -12.16
N ASP A 291 -20.11 12.64 -10.97
CA ASP A 291 -19.62 13.98 -10.65
C ASP A 291 -18.21 13.87 -10.06
N THR A 292 -17.27 14.67 -10.60
CA THR A 292 -15.88 14.68 -10.19
C THR A 292 -15.44 16.10 -9.91
N LYS A 293 -15.10 16.40 -8.65
CA LYS A 293 -14.69 17.73 -8.19
C LYS A 293 -13.57 17.62 -7.17
N PHE A 294 -12.96 18.73 -6.79
CA PHE A 294 -12.05 18.79 -5.65
C PHE A 294 -12.74 18.23 -4.39
N MET A 295 -13.95 18.72 -4.12
CA MET A 295 -14.87 18.12 -3.14
C MET A 295 -16.26 18.05 -3.76
N VAL A 296 -16.89 16.88 -3.66
CA VAL A 296 -18.27 16.68 -4.11
C VAL A 296 -19.26 17.10 -3.03
N TYR A 297 -20.49 17.42 -3.45
CA TYR A 297 -21.58 17.80 -2.55
C TYR A 297 -22.58 16.65 -2.41
N PRO A 298 -23.31 16.59 -1.28
CA PRO A 298 -24.41 15.65 -1.13
C PRO A 298 -25.42 15.76 -2.28
N LEU A 299 -25.97 14.63 -2.69
CA LEU A 299 -26.95 14.54 -3.78
C LEU A 299 -28.31 15.04 -3.30
N ASN A 300 -28.50 16.36 -3.29
CA ASN A 300 -29.77 16.98 -2.92
C ASN A 300 -30.81 16.82 -4.04
N GLY A 301 -32.01 16.37 -3.70
CA GLY A 301 -33.09 16.22 -4.66
C GLY A 301 -33.00 14.96 -5.53
N PHE A 302 -32.14 13.99 -5.20
CA PHE A 302 -32.15 12.68 -5.84
C PHE A 302 -33.46 11.95 -5.52
N PRO A 303 -34.13 11.30 -6.51
CA PRO A 303 -35.44 10.67 -6.31
C PRO A 303 -35.47 9.63 -5.20
N GLU A 304 -34.39 8.84 -5.04
CA GLU A 304 -34.26 7.86 -3.98
C GLU A 304 -33.61 8.51 -2.73
N MET A 305 -34.40 8.68 -1.67
CA MET A 305 -33.98 9.36 -0.44
C MET A 305 -32.80 8.64 0.25
N ASN A 306 -32.76 7.32 0.21
CA ASN A 306 -31.68 6.54 0.82
C ASN A 306 -30.33 6.83 0.15
N VAL A 307 -30.31 7.07 -1.17
CA VAL A 307 -29.10 7.50 -1.91
C VAL A 307 -28.64 8.88 -1.46
N ALA A 308 -29.57 9.84 -1.33
CA ALA A 308 -29.27 11.19 -0.89
C ALA A 308 -28.70 11.21 0.55
N GLN A 309 -29.30 10.45 1.45
CA GLN A 309 -28.81 10.30 2.84
C GLN A 309 -27.45 9.60 2.90
N ALA A 310 -27.26 8.55 2.10
CA ALA A 310 -25.97 7.84 2.02
C ALA A 310 -24.87 8.76 1.51
N SER A 311 -25.15 9.57 0.48
CA SER A 311 -24.17 10.53 -0.05
C SER A 311 -23.74 11.55 0.98
N ASP A 312 -24.67 12.15 1.72
CA ASP A 312 -24.38 13.13 2.79
C ASP A 312 -23.54 12.50 3.90
N ARG A 313 -23.93 11.32 4.38
CA ARG A 313 -23.19 10.59 5.41
C ARG A 313 -21.78 10.24 4.98
N MET A 314 -21.63 9.59 3.83
CA MET A 314 -20.32 9.10 3.35
C MET A 314 -19.36 10.25 3.03
N ILE A 315 -19.83 11.37 2.50
CA ILE A 315 -19.01 12.56 2.24
C ILE A 315 -18.47 13.12 3.57
N ARG A 316 -19.31 13.22 4.62
CA ARG A 316 -18.85 13.66 5.93
C ARG A 316 -17.87 12.69 6.59
N GLU A 317 -18.11 11.37 6.48
CA GLU A 317 -17.22 10.33 6.99
C GLU A 317 -15.86 10.41 6.30
N HIS A 318 -15.81 10.51 4.98
CA HIS A 318 -14.56 10.65 4.24
C HIS A 318 -13.81 11.93 4.61
N HIS A 319 -14.51 13.05 4.74
CA HIS A 319 -13.89 14.29 5.19
C HIS A 319 -13.31 14.14 6.59
N SER A 320 -14.06 13.60 7.54
CA SER A 320 -13.60 13.39 8.92
C SER A 320 -12.41 12.44 9.01
N ASN A 321 -12.43 11.36 8.24
CA ASN A 321 -11.41 10.31 8.30
C ASN A 321 -10.08 10.73 7.65
N PHE A 322 -10.14 11.55 6.59
CA PHE A 322 -8.96 11.80 5.76
C PHE A 322 -8.38 13.20 5.89
N SER A 323 -9.17 14.23 6.28
CA SER A 323 -8.70 15.62 6.31
C SER A 323 -7.60 15.90 7.34
N GLN A 324 -7.46 15.07 8.38
CA GLN A 324 -6.47 15.29 9.44
C GLN A 324 -5.10 14.69 9.11
N THR A 325 -5.06 13.60 8.36
CA THR A 325 -3.85 12.81 8.10
C THR A 325 -3.38 12.87 6.66
N SER A 326 -4.22 13.37 5.75
CA SER A 326 -3.94 13.44 4.32
C SER A 326 -4.61 14.67 3.70
N ARG A 327 -4.08 15.08 2.54
CA ARG A 327 -4.72 16.09 1.69
C ARG A 327 -5.71 15.38 0.78
N ILE A 328 -6.97 15.76 0.83
CA ILE A 328 -7.95 15.37 -0.19
C ILE A 328 -7.58 16.15 -1.47
N THR A 329 -7.29 15.45 -2.55
CA THR A 329 -6.89 16.04 -3.82
C THR A 329 -8.04 16.10 -4.81
N GLN A 330 -8.89 15.09 -4.80
CA GLN A 330 -10.09 15.03 -5.64
C GLN A 330 -11.10 14.03 -5.08
N GLN A 331 -12.38 14.30 -5.31
CA GLN A 331 -13.47 13.36 -5.04
C GLN A 331 -14.26 13.08 -6.30
N GLN A 332 -14.80 11.87 -6.38
CA GLN A 332 -15.71 11.44 -7.41
C GLN A 332 -16.88 10.70 -6.78
N GLN A 333 -18.09 11.09 -7.13
CA GLN A 333 -19.28 10.34 -6.76
C GLN A 333 -20.00 9.82 -8.02
N SER A 334 -20.63 8.67 -7.89
CA SER A 334 -21.44 8.11 -8.96
C SER A 334 -22.66 7.37 -8.40
N VAL A 335 -23.73 7.37 -9.19
CA VAL A 335 -24.92 6.58 -8.94
C VAL A 335 -25.15 5.64 -10.11
N GLU A 336 -25.33 4.38 -9.79
CA GLU A 336 -25.70 3.33 -10.76
C GLU A 336 -27.07 2.79 -10.40
N LEU A 337 -27.90 2.55 -11.42
CA LEU A 337 -29.16 1.81 -11.30
C LEU A 337 -28.90 0.36 -11.70
N ILE A 338 -29.00 -0.56 -10.76
CA ILE A 338 -28.80 -1.99 -10.97
C ILE A 338 -30.14 -2.62 -11.29
N PRO A 339 -30.38 -3.13 -12.52
CA PRO A 339 -31.60 -3.82 -12.85
C PRO A 339 -31.65 -5.17 -12.12
N ILE A 340 -32.81 -5.50 -11.59
CA ILE A 340 -33.10 -6.80 -10.98
C ILE A 340 -34.48 -7.22 -11.45
N THR A 341 -34.55 -8.36 -12.11
CA THR A 341 -35.83 -8.98 -12.52
C THR A 341 -35.94 -10.34 -11.85
N LYS A 342 -36.96 -10.48 -11.01
CA LYS A 342 -37.37 -11.79 -10.46
C LYS A 342 -38.32 -12.44 -11.43
N VAL A 343 -37.95 -13.61 -11.90
CA VAL A 343 -38.73 -14.39 -12.87
C VAL A 343 -39.27 -15.63 -12.17
N THR A 344 -40.59 -15.79 -12.22
CA THR A 344 -41.26 -17.03 -11.81
C THR A 344 -41.60 -17.81 -13.07
N TYR A 345 -41.22 -19.09 -13.09
CA TYR A 345 -41.54 -20.00 -14.21
C TYR A 345 -42.11 -21.32 -13.70
N ARG A 346 -42.98 -21.92 -14.50
CA ARG A 346 -43.61 -23.22 -14.21
C ARG A 346 -42.96 -24.31 -15.04
N TRP A 347 -42.52 -25.37 -14.37
CA TRP A 347 -41.99 -26.57 -15.00
C TRP A 347 -42.45 -27.80 -14.24
N GLN A 348 -43.02 -28.80 -14.96
CA GLN A 348 -43.59 -30.00 -14.36
C GLN A 348 -44.60 -29.71 -13.24
N GLU A 349 -45.54 -28.79 -13.48
CA GLU A 349 -46.59 -28.35 -12.56
C GLU A 349 -46.14 -27.67 -11.26
N LYS A 350 -44.85 -27.33 -11.13
CA LYS A 350 -44.30 -26.60 -10.00
C LYS A 350 -43.76 -25.25 -10.44
N ASP A 351 -43.88 -24.26 -9.55
CA ASP A 351 -43.35 -22.94 -9.76
C ASP A 351 -41.94 -22.84 -9.14
N TYR A 352 -41.02 -22.23 -9.89
CA TYR A 352 -39.61 -21.98 -9.51
C TYR A 352 -39.25 -20.54 -9.79
N ILE A 353 -38.14 -20.07 -9.18
CA ILE A 353 -37.72 -18.68 -9.27
C ILE A 353 -36.25 -18.61 -9.69
N TYR A 354 -35.98 -17.67 -10.58
CA TYR A 354 -34.63 -17.20 -10.83
C TYR A 354 -34.61 -15.67 -10.93
N PHE A 355 -33.42 -15.10 -10.73
CA PHE A 355 -33.16 -13.68 -10.88
C PHE A 355 -32.30 -13.44 -12.10
N VAL A 356 -32.60 -12.37 -12.84
CA VAL A 356 -31.70 -11.76 -13.83
C VAL A 356 -31.32 -10.39 -13.29
N TYR A 357 -30.01 -10.11 -13.13
CA TYR A 357 -29.58 -8.89 -12.48
C TYR A 357 -28.24 -8.35 -13.05
N GLY A 358 -28.04 -7.05 -12.88
CA GLY A 358 -26.91 -6.31 -13.44
C GLY A 358 -27.05 -6.06 -14.96
N THR A 359 -26.19 -5.20 -15.48
CA THR A 359 -26.10 -4.95 -16.93
C THR A 359 -25.50 -6.13 -17.69
N GLU A 360 -24.81 -7.02 -16.98
CA GLU A 360 -24.24 -8.28 -17.49
C GLU A 360 -25.29 -9.38 -17.62
N LEU A 361 -26.53 -9.14 -17.20
CA LEU A 361 -27.60 -10.12 -17.19
C LEU A 361 -27.23 -11.42 -16.49
N LYS A 362 -26.58 -11.32 -15.32
CA LYS A 362 -26.28 -12.51 -14.51
C LYS A 362 -27.52 -13.18 -14.02
N VAL A 363 -27.47 -14.51 -13.92
CA VAL A 363 -28.57 -15.34 -13.44
C VAL A 363 -28.23 -15.98 -12.11
N LYS A 364 -29.16 -15.91 -11.15
CA LYS A 364 -29.16 -16.73 -9.94
C LYS A 364 -30.45 -17.50 -9.85
N ALA A 365 -30.38 -18.82 -10.03
CA ALA A 365 -31.51 -19.69 -9.79
C ALA A 365 -31.55 -20.12 -8.32
N ILE A 366 -32.73 -20.03 -7.71
CA ILE A 366 -33.02 -20.63 -6.42
C ILE A 366 -33.67 -21.98 -6.69
N ASP A 367 -33.14 -23.05 -6.11
CA ASP A 367 -33.69 -24.40 -6.24
C ASP A 367 -33.88 -24.86 -7.70
N TYR A 368 -32.81 -24.91 -8.49
CA TYR A 368 -32.86 -25.41 -9.85
C TYR A 368 -33.33 -26.89 -9.87
N PRO A 369 -34.48 -27.24 -10.55
CA PRO A 369 -35.14 -28.50 -10.31
C PRO A 369 -34.48 -29.73 -10.94
N ALA A 370 -33.56 -29.57 -11.87
CA ALA A 370 -32.93 -30.68 -12.60
C ALA A 370 -31.42 -30.61 -12.50
N MET A 371 -30.87 -30.82 -11.30
CA MET A 371 -29.47 -30.98 -11.08
C MET A 371 -29.03 -32.41 -11.29
N CYS A 372 -28.04 -32.65 -12.17
CA CYS A 372 -27.36 -33.92 -12.28
C CYS A 372 -26.41 -34.07 -11.10
N CYS A 373 -26.61 -35.09 -10.26
CA CYS A 373 -25.58 -35.48 -9.28
C CYS A 373 -24.40 -36.09 -10.04
N CYS A 374 -23.47 -35.27 -10.48
CA CYS A 374 -22.15 -35.75 -10.89
C CYS A 374 -21.42 -36.22 -9.63
N THR A 375 -21.63 -37.49 -9.27
CA THR A 375 -20.72 -38.16 -8.32
C THR A 375 -19.39 -38.30 -9.04
N ILE A 376 -18.46 -37.45 -8.71
CA ILE A 376 -17.05 -37.67 -9.10
C ILE A 376 -16.60 -38.89 -8.32
N ILE A 377 -16.46 -40.03 -9.03
CA ILE A 377 -15.85 -41.26 -8.53
C ILE A 377 -14.33 -41.10 -8.61
#